data_628339a485628d4852e33729f0514117
#
_entry.id   628339a485628d4852e33729f0514117
#
_cell.length_a   1.000
_cell.length_b   1.000
_cell.length_c   1.000
_cell.angle_alpha   90.00
_cell.angle_beta   90.00
_cell.angle_gamma   90.00
#
_symmetry.space_group_name_H-M   'P 1'
#
loop_
_entity.id
_entity.type
_entity.pdbx_description
1 polymer ?
#
loop_
_entity_poly.entity_id
_entity_poly.type
_entity_poly.pdbx_seq_one_letter_code
_entity_poly.pdbx_strand_id
1 'polypeptide(L)' 'MKRYVHTPAHPDKVAGLKDRAVLRGLSERLDRELDGLTTHPARQALMDSRAVINAAVRDLTP' A
#
# COMPACT_ATOMS: atom_id res chain seq x y z
N MET A 1 14.99 -12.07 -32.07
CA MET A 1 14.72 -11.88 -31.50
C MET A 1 14.41 -11.95 -30.67
N LYS A 2 14.15 -11.92 -30.38
CA LYS A 2 13.77 -11.84 -29.65
C LYS A 2 13.58 -11.77 -28.71
N ARG A 3 13.63 -11.72 -28.50
CA ARG A 3 13.34 -11.60 -27.69
C ARG A 3 13.16 -11.54 -26.66
N TYR A 4 13.09 -11.37 -26.44
CA TYR A 4 12.82 -11.14 -25.50
C TYR A 4 12.22 -11.21 -24.80
N VAL A 5 12.18 -11.22 -24.86
CA VAL A 5 11.71 -11.14 -24.30
C VAL A 5 10.97 -11.34 -23.40
N HIS A 6 10.87 -11.62 -23.19
CA HIS A 6 10.11 -11.86 -22.23
C HIS A 6 10.48 -12.00 -20.91
N THR A 7 10.39 -11.33 -20.21
CA THR A 7 10.74 -11.63 -18.90
C THR A 7 9.49 -11.98 -18.12
N PRO A 8 9.41 -13.15 -17.50
CA PRO A 8 8.24 -13.51 -16.72
C PRO A 8 8.00 -12.56 -15.58
N ALA A 9 9.08 -12.03 -14.98
CA ALA A 9 8.97 -11.05 -13.93
C ALA A 9 9.21 -9.66 -14.52
N HIS A 10 8.16 -9.02 -14.94
CA HIS A 10 8.25 -7.64 -15.40
C HIS A 10 8.71 -6.78 -14.23
N PRO A 11 9.74 -5.91 -14.42
CA PRO A 11 10.24 -5.08 -13.32
C PRO A 11 9.17 -4.26 -12.62
N ASP A 12 8.23 -3.72 -13.38
CA ASP A 12 7.12 -2.94 -12.80
C ASP A 12 6.23 -3.80 -11.92
N LYS A 13 6.02 -5.05 -12.31
CA LYS A 13 5.21 -5.97 -11.53
C LYS A 13 5.87 -6.30 -10.20
N VAL A 14 7.17 -6.55 -10.23
CA VAL A 14 7.93 -6.85 -9.02
C VAL A 14 7.94 -5.63 -8.09
N ALA A 15 8.19 -4.46 -8.65
CA ALA A 15 8.17 -3.22 -7.89
C ALA A 15 6.80 -2.98 -7.26
N GLY A 16 5.73 -3.26 -8.02
CA GLY A 16 4.37 -3.12 -7.52
C GLY A 16 4.08 -4.03 -6.34
N LEU A 17 4.58 -5.27 -6.37
CA LEU A 17 4.40 -6.19 -5.27
C LEU A 17 5.15 -5.75 -4.02
N LYS A 18 6.35 -5.21 -4.19
CA LYS A 18 7.11 -4.67 -3.06
C LYS A 18 6.41 -3.47 -2.45
N ASP A 19 5.95 -2.57 -3.28
CA ASP A 19 5.24 -1.37 -2.81
C ASP A 19 3.96 -1.76 -2.09
N ARG A 20 3.25 -2.74 -2.61
CA ARG A 20 2.03 -3.24 -1.98
C ARG A 20 2.32 -3.78 -0.58
N ALA A 21 3.39 -4.53 -0.42
CA ALA A 21 3.75 -5.09 0.88
C ALA A 21 4.09 -3.99 1.88
N VAL A 22 4.83 -2.96 1.44
CA VAL A 22 5.16 -1.82 2.30
C VAL A 22 3.90 -1.08 2.70
N LEU A 23 3.01 -0.83 1.76
CA LEU A 23 1.77 -0.10 2.04
C LEU A 23 0.86 -0.87 2.97
N ARG A 24 0.78 -2.19 2.83
CA ARG A 24 0.01 -3.02 3.74
C ARG A 24 0.55 -2.93 5.16
N GLY A 25 1.88 -2.96 5.30
CA GLY A 25 2.50 -2.81 6.61
C GLY A 25 2.20 -1.47 7.24
N LEU A 26 2.20 -0.40 6.43
CA LEU A 26 1.83 0.93 6.90
C LEU A 26 0.37 0.99 7.35
N SER A 27 -0.52 0.40 6.57
CA SER A 27 -1.94 0.37 6.92
C SER A 27 -2.16 -0.31 8.27
N GLU A 28 -1.49 -1.43 8.50
CA GLU A 28 -1.59 -2.15 9.77
C GLU A 28 -1.05 -1.32 10.93
N ARG A 29 0.06 -0.60 10.69
CA ARG A 29 0.62 0.28 11.71
C ARG A 29 -0.35 1.41 12.04
N LEU A 30 -0.97 2.00 11.02
CA LEU A 30 -1.94 3.07 11.24
C LEU A 30 -3.13 2.58 12.04
N ASP A 31 -3.58 1.35 11.82
CA ASP A 31 -4.65 0.76 12.62
C ASP A 31 -4.29 0.74 14.11
N ARG A 32 -3.05 0.38 14.42
CA ARG A 32 -2.60 0.34 15.81
C ARG A 32 -2.44 1.73 16.39
N GLU A 33 -1.92 2.67 15.60
CA GLU A 33 -1.72 4.03 16.05
C GLU A 33 -3.04 4.75 16.31
N LEU A 34 -4.09 4.35 15.60
CA LEU A 34 -5.41 4.95 15.77
C LEU A 34 -5.89 4.86 17.21
N ASP A 35 -5.56 3.78 17.90
CA ASP A 35 -5.96 3.59 19.29
C ASP A 35 -5.35 4.62 20.22
N GLY A 36 -4.20 5.18 19.84
CA GLY A 36 -3.52 6.20 20.64
C GLY A 36 -4.00 7.62 20.37
N LEU A 37 -4.85 7.82 19.36
CA LEU A 37 -5.34 9.15 19.02
C LEU A 37 -6.66 9.41 19.72
N THR A 38 -6.76 10.59 20.38
CA THR A 38 -7.92 10.91 21.20
C THR A 38 -8.78 12.02 20.63
N THR A 39 -8.24 12.84 19.73
CA THR A 39 -9.01 13.95 19.16
C THR A 39 -9.67 13.51 17.85
N HIS A 40 -10.84 14.08 17.58
CA HIS A 40 -11.55 13.76 16.35
C HIS A 40 -10.74 14.14 15.09
N PRO A 41 -10.15 15.34 15.01
CA PRO A 41 -9.37 15.69 13.81
C PRO A 41 -8.19 14.74 13.57
N ALA A 42 -7.49 14.33 14.64
CA ALA A 42 -6.35 13.41 14.49
C ALA A 42 -6.82 12.04 14.02
N ARG A 43 -7.89 11.53 14.61
CA ARG A 43 -8.43 10.23 14.21
C ARG A 43 -8.92 10.27 12.76
N GLN A 44 -9.59 11.34 12.39
CA GLN A 44 -10.10 11.48 11.02
C GLN A 44 -8.95 11.53 10.00
N ALA A 45 -7.90 12.30 10.31
CA ALA A 45 -6.74 12.40 9.41
C ALA A 45 -6.09 11.03 9.20
N LEU A 46 -5.96 10.26 10.28
CA LEU A 46 -5.36 8.93 10.20
C LEU A 46 -6.25 7.98 9.40
N MET A 47 -7.55 8.02 9.62
CA MET A 47 -8.50 7.18 8.89
C MET A 47 -8.49 7.51 7.40
N ASP A 48 -8.41 8.79 7.05
CA ASP A 48 -8.33 9.23 5.66
C ASP A 48 -7.04 8.72 5.02
N SER A 49 -5.92 8.83 5.72
CA SER A 49 -4.64 8.34 5.23
C SER A 49 -4.67 6.84 5.00
N ARG A 50 -5.26 6.11 5.93
CA ARG A 50 -5.38 4.66 5.81
C ARG A 50 -6.24 4.28 4.60
N ALA A 51 -7.32 5.02 4.35
CA ALA A 51 -8.18 4.77 3.21
C ALA A 51 -7.42 4.94 1.89
N VAL A 52 -6.59 5.99 1.80
CA VAL A 52 -5.77 6.23 0.61
C VAL A 52 -4.78 5.08 0.41
N ILE A 53 -4.13 4.66 1.48
CA ILE A 53 -3.16 3.56 1.42
C ILE A 53 -3.85 2.26 1.00
N ASN A 54 -5.01 1.96 1.57
CA ASN A 54 -5.74 0.74 1.23
C ASN A 54 -6.20 0.75 -0.23
N ALA A 55 -6.58 1.91 -0.75
CA ALA A 55 -6.94 2.04 -2.16
C ALA A 55 -5.73 1.74 -3.05
N ALA A 56 -4.55 2.27 -2.69
CA ALA A 56 -3.33 2.00 -3.43
C ALA A 56 -2.97 0.52 -3.40
N VAL A 57 -3.15 -0.13 -2.26
CA VAL A 57 -2.90 -1.58 -2.15
C VAL A 57 -3.79 -2.34 -3.12
N ARG A 58 -5.07 -1.97 -3.22
CA ARG A 58 -5.98 -2.62 -4.17
C ARG A 58 -5.53 -2.40 -5.60
N ASP A 59 -5.09 -1.18 -5.92
CA ASP A 59 -4.64 -0.87 -7.27
C ASP A 59 -3.39 -1.68 -7.65
N LEU A 60 -2.56 -2.02 -6.68
CA LEU A 60 -1.34 -2.80 -6.90
C LEU A 60 -1.58 -4.30 -6.82
N THR A 61 -2.77 -4.73 -6.50
CA THR A 61 -3.11 -6.16 -6.47
C THR A 61 -3.30 -6.65 -7.89
N PRO A 62 -2.56 -7.69 -8.30
CA PRO A 62 -2.66 -8.21 -9.67
C PRO A 62 -4.01 -8.87 -9.94
#